data_12217d2eac054df238856c8b6b10b0ea
#
_entry.id   12217d2eac054df238856c8b6b10b0ea
#
_cell.length_a   1.000
_cell.length_b   1.000
_cell.length_c   1.000
_cell.angle_alpha   90.00
_cell.angle_beta   90.00
_cell.angle_gamma   90.00
#
_symmetry.space_group_name_H-M   'P 1'
#
loop_
_entity.id
_entity.type
_entity.pdbx_description
1 polymer ?
#
loop_
_entity_poly.entity_id
_entity_poly.type
_entity_poly.pdbx_seq_one_letter_code
_entity_poly.pdbx_strand_id
1 'polypeptide(L)'
;AMYLEKVRPFLKPGAIITDIGSTKTDIHKAVERLGYEDVFVGGHPMAGSEKTGYESSTDHLLENAYYIITPTTKSTPEQIDRIREVALAIGALPLVLDYHEHDFSVAAISHLPHLVASSLVNLVHDNDSKDEIMKRLAAGGFKDITRIASSSPVMWEQICMTNTENILTLLKRYIASLESICDTLEHHDGSAIYRMFEESGKYRSSFPNLGRGPIERDYSFSVDVLDEPGSISVLSAILAAKGISVKNMGINHSREEGEGALRISFYKEDKKNEAAELLRSHNYVLTK
;
A
#
# COMPACT_ATOMS: atom_id res chain seq x y z
N ALA A 1 -1.92 -24.23 -10.22
CA ALA A 1 -2.54 -25.37 -10.93
C ALA A 1 -2.15 -26.72 -10.31
N MET A 2 -0.86 -27.04 -10.20
CA MET A 2 -0.36 -28.35 -9.72
C MET A 2 -0.94 -28.81 -8.36
N TYR A 3 -1.12 -27.90 -7.41
CA TYR A 3 -1.71 -28.25 -6.11
C TYR A 3 -3.23 -28.41 -6.16
N LEU A 4 -3.93 -27.68 -7.03
CA LEU A 4 -5.37 -27.81 -7.19
C LEU A 4 -5.76 -29.24 -7.58
N GLU A 5 -5.09 -29.82 -8.57
CA GLU A 5 -5.34 -31.19 -9.02
C GLU A 5 -5.14 -32.22 -7.89
N LYS A 6 -4.12 -31.99 -7.04
CA LYS A 6 -3.81 -32.89 -5.92
C LYS A 6 -4.81 -32.82 -4.77
N VAL A 7 -5.44 -31.66 -4.55
CA VAL A 7 -6.34 -31.42 -3.41
C VAL A 7 -7.75 -31.97 -3.65
N ARG A 8 -8.20 -32.05 -4.90
CA ARG A 8 -9.58 -32.47 -5.25
C ARG A 8 -10.07 -33.75 -4.55
N PRO A 9 -9.31 -34.83 -4.50
CA PRO A 9 -9.78 -36.08 -3.87
C PRO A 9 -10.02 -35.96 -2.36
N PHE A 10 -9.51 -34.90 -1.75
CA PHE A 10 -9.55 -34.68 -0.28
C PHE A 10 -10.53 -33.59 0.13
N LEU A 11 -11.20 -32.94 -0.83
CA LEU A 11 -12.18 -31.88 -0.52
C LEU A 11 -13.42 -32.47 0.17
N LYS A 12 -13.73 -31.94 1.32
CA LYS A 12 -14.99 -32.24 2.02
C LYS A 12 -16.17 -31.49 1.39
N PRO A 13 -17.39 -31.99 1.50
CA PRO A 13 -18.58 -31.22 1.11
C PRO A 13 -18.58 -29.83 1.78
N GLY A 14 -18.80 -28.78 0.97
CA GLY A 14 -18.78 -27.39 1.44
C GLY A 14 -17.40 -26.78 1.69
N ALA A 15 -16.31 -27.48 1.32
CA ALA A 15 -14.97 -26.89 1.38
C ALA A 15 -14.82 -25.77 0.34
N ILE A 16 -14.11 -24.71 0.72
CA ILE A 16 -13.74 -23.60 -0.16
C ILE A 16 -12.22 -23.62 -0.32
N ILE A 17 -11.75 -23.53 -1.55
CA ILE A 17 -10.35 -23.32 -1.87
C ILE A 17 -10.15 -21.83 -2.07
N THR A 18 -9.13 -21.27 -1.45
CA THR A 18 -8.68 -19.91 -1.69
C THR A 18 -7.17 -19.88 -1.90
N ASP A 19 -6.65 -18.80 -2.45
CA ASP A 19 -5.22 -18.53 -2.61
C ASP A 19 -4.87 -17.16 -2.00
N ILE A 20 -3.59 -16.84 -1.98
CA ILE A 20 -3.05 -15.56 -1.52
C ILE A 20 -2.08 -14.93 -2.53
N GLY A 21 -2.18 -15.32 -3.78
CA GLY A 21 -1.28 -14.87 -4.86
C GLY A 21 -1.44 -13.39 -5.18
N SER A 22 -0.35 -12.76 -5.62
CA SER A 22 -0.33 -11.33 -5.99
C SER A 22 -1.02 -11.03 -7.32
N THR A 23 -1.22 -12.04 -8.18
CA THR A 23 -1.93 -11.95 -9.46
C THR A 23 -3.04 -13.01 -9.53
N LYS A 24 -4.13 -12.72 -10.21
CA LYS A 24 -5.33 -13.57 -10.20
C LYS A 24 -5.64 -14.22 -11.53
N THR A 25 -5.35 -13.57 -12.65
CA THR A 25 -5.78 -14.02 -13.98
C THR A 25 -5.35 -15.46 -14.28
N ASP A 26 -4.08 -15.80 -14.08
CA ASP A 26 -3.58 -17.16 -14.38
C ASP A 26 -4.14 -18.21 -13.41
N ILE A 27 -4.41 -17.81 -12.18
CA ILE A 27 -5.04 -18.69 -11.18
C ILE A 27 -6.48 -18.98 -11.59
N HIS A 28 -7.27 -17.95 -11.93
CA HIS A 28 -8.65 -18.10 -12.38
C HIS A 28 -8.76 -18.93 -13.65
N LYS A 29 -7.90 -18.69 -14.66
CA LYS A 29 -7.82 -19.54 -15.87
C LYS A 29 -7.51 -21.01 -15.54
N ALA A 30 -6.63 -21.26 -14.57
CA ALA A 30 -6.34 -22.62 -14.13
C ALA A 30 -7.50 -23.26 -13.39
N VAL A 31 -8.19 -22.52 -12.54
CA VAL A 31 -9.40 -22.95 -11.81
C VAL A 31 -10.51 -23.32 -12.79
N GLU A 32 -10.78 -22.48 -13.79
CA GLU A 32 -11.76 -22.73 -14.84
C GLU A 32 -11.42 -23.99 -15.64
N ARG A 33 -10.17 -24.09 -16.14
CA ARG A 33 -9.70 -25.26 -16.91
C ARG A 33 -9.84 -26.57 -16.14
N LEU A 34 -9.67 -26.54 -14.82
CA LEU A 34 -9.76 -27.72 -13.96
C LEU A 34 -11.16 -27.98 -13.43
N GLY A 35 -12.13 -27.09 -13.67
CA GLY A 35 -13.51 -27.22 -13.22
C GLY A 35 -13.66 -27.08 -11.71
N TYR A 36 -12.96 -26.13 -11.09
CA TYR A 36 -13.02 -25.85 -9.64
C TYR A 36 -13.73 -24.55 -9.29
N GLU A 37 -14.39 -23.92 -10.26
CA GLU A 37 -15.02 -22.62 -10.10
C GLU A 37 -16.11 -22.60 -9.01
N ASP A 38 -16.76 -23.72 -8.76
CA ASP A 38 -17.81 -23.90 -7.76
C ASP A 38 -17.29 -24.03 -6.32
N VAL A 39 -16.00 -24.25 -6.15
CA VAL A 39 -15.34 -24.40 -4.83
C VAL A 39 -14.18 -23.42 -4.61
N PHE A 40 -13.93 -22.52 -5.54
CA PHE A 40 -12.80 -21.59 -5.47
C PHE A 40 -13.28 -20.14 -5.32
N VAL A 41 -12.64 -19.44 -4.38
CA VAL A 41 -12.74 -17.97 -4.23
C VAL A 41 -11.34 -17.44 -4.10
N GLY A 42 -10.87 -16.66 -5.05
CA GLY A 42 -9.52 -16.10 -5.02
C GLY A 42 -9.32 -15.07 -3.90
N GLY A 43 -8.11 -14.96 -3.42
CA GLY A 43 -7.71 -14.01 -2.40
C GLY A 43 -6.36 -13.35 -2.70
N HIS A 44 -6.21 -12.12 -2.25
CA HIS A 44 -4.93 -11.41 -2.26
C HIS A 44 -4.85 -10.45 -1.08
N PRO A 45 -4.11 -10.77 -0.02
CA PRO A 45 -3.81 -9.80 1.03
C PRO A 45 -2.82 -8.77 0.48
N MET A 46 -3.22 -7.49 0.44
CA MET A 46 -2.40 -6.36 -0.02
C MET A 46 -1.38 -5.95 1.04
N ALA A 47 -0.64 -6.94 1.53
CA ALA A 47 0.39 -6.78 2.53
C ALA A 47 1.59 -7.65 2.16
N GLY A 48 2.77 -7.17 2.48
CA GLY A 48 4.01 -7.88 2.22
C GLY A 48 5.20 -7.08 2.75
N SER A 49 6.34 -7.74 2.81
CA SER A 49 7.62 -7.11 3.11
C SER A 49 8.64 -7.50 2.04
N GLU A 50 9.72 -6.78 1.95
CA GLU A 50 10.86 -7.11 1.08
C GLU A 50 11.60 -8.38 1.55
N LYS A 51 11.30 -8.84 2.77
CA LYS A 51 11.89 -10.05 3.37
C LYS A 51 11.08 -11.28 2.97
N THR A 52 11.73 -12.42 2.93
CA THR A 52 11.13 -13.72 2.57
C THR A 52 11.28 -14.73 3.69
N GLY A 53 10.44 -15.76 3.69
CA GLY A 53 10.48 -16.87 4.63
C GLY A 53 9.65 -16.65 5.89
N TYR A 54 9.41 -17.76 6.58
CA TYR A 54 8.60 -17.80 7.81
C TYR A 54 9.15 -16.91 8.93
N GLU A 55 10.46 -16.80 9.04
CA GLU A 55 11.19 -15.97 10.02
C GLU A 55 10.81 -14.47 9.92
N SER A 56 10.26 -14.05 8.76
CA SER A 56 9.85 -12.68 8.49
C SER A 56 8.35 -12.45 8.66
N SER A 57 7.60 -13.48 9.06
CA SER A 57 6.18 -13.35 9.35
C SER A 57 5.94 -12.72 10.73
N THR A 58 4.88 -11.91 10.81
CA THR A 58 4.39 -11.36 12.07
C THR A 58 2.88 -11.56 12.15
N ASP A 59 2.35 -11.64 13.36
CA ASP A 59 0.92 -11.77 13.64
C ASP A 59 0.11 -10.53 13.25
N HIS A 60 0.77 -9.38 13.05
CA HIS A 60 0.15 -8.11 12.67
C HIS A 60 0.29 -7.78 11.18
N LEU A 61 0.91 -8.64 10.36
CA LEU A 61 1.22 -8.33 8.96
C LEU A 61 -0.02 -7.96 8.13
N LEU A 62 -1.16 -8.57 8.44
CA LEU A 62 -2.40 -8.39 7.69
C LEU A 62 -3.37 -7.38 8.33
N GLU A 63 -3.08 -6.89 9.54
CA GLU A 63 -3.92 -5.92 10.22
C GLU A 63 -4.05 -4.63 9.39
N ASN A 64 -5.31 -4.20 9.18
CA ASN A 64 -5.67 -3.02 8.40
C ASN A 64 -5.21 -3.05 6.93
N ALA A 65 -4.69 -4.16 6.43
CA ALA A 65 -4.40 -4.34 5.01
C ALA A 65 -5.68 -4.71 4.24
N TYR A 66 -5.83 -4.25 3.01
CA TYR A 66 -6.89 -4.74 2.16
C TYR A 66 -6.68 -6.23 1.87
N TYR A 67 -7.75 -7.00 1.98
CA TYR A 67 -7.80 -8.38 1.50
C TYR A 67 -8.75 -8.45 0.31
N ILE A 68 -8.18 -8.52 -0.88
CA ILE A 68 -8.99 -8.57 -2.10
C ILE A 68 -9.54 -9.98 -2.27
N ILE A 69 -10.85 -10.06 -2.50
CA ILE A 69 -11.58 -11.30 -2.74
C ILE A 69 -12.03 -11.29 -4.20
N THR A 70 -11.61 -12.29 -4.96
CA THR A 70 -11.96 -12.40 -6.38
C THR A 70 -12.79 -13.68 -6.62
N PRO A 71 -14.12 -13.56 -6.60
CA PRO A 71 -14.99 -14.70 -6.85
C PRO A 71 -14.90 -15.16 -8.31
N THR A 72 -15.21 -16.44 -8.54
CA THR A 72 -15.46 -16.98 -9.88
C THR A 72 -16.90 -16.70 -10.31
N THR A 73 -17.24 -17.03 -11.55
CA THR A 73 -18.62 -16.94 -12.05
C THR A 73 -19.60 -17.91 -11.36
N LYS A 74 -19.08 -18.94 -10.67
CA LYS A 74 -19.87 -19.96 -9.95
C LYS A 74 -19.76 -19.83 -8.43
N SER A 75 -19.03 -18.86 -7.91
CA SER A 75 -18.95 -18.62 -6.47
C SER A 75 -20.30 -18.16 -5.92
N THR A 76 -20.75 -18.77 -4.83
CA THR A 76 -22.00 -18.35 -4.15
C THR A 76 -21.76 -17.21 -3.17
N PRO A 77 -22.79 -16.42 -2.84
CA PRO A 77 -22.69 -15.38 -1.81
C PRO A 77 -22.17 -15.92 -0.47
N GLU A 78 -22.58 -17.11 -0.07
CA GLU A 78 -22.15 -17.76 1.17
C GLU A 78 -20.64 -18.07 1.17
N GLN A 79 -20.10 -18.47 0.01
CA GLN A 79 -18.64 -18.72 -0.13
C GLN A 79 -17.86 -17.41 -0.02
N ILE A 80 -18.33 -16.35 -0.67
CA ILE A 80 -17.72 -15.03 -0.62
C ILE A 80 -17.73 -14.49 0.81
N ASP A 81 -18.88 -14.59 1.50
CA ASP A 81 -19.01 -14.14 2.89
C ASP A 81 -18.12 -14.93 3.84
N ARG A 82 -17.94 -16.23 3.60
CA ARG A 82 -17.02 -17.05 4.40
C ARG A 82 -15.58 -16.57 4.27
N ILE A 83 -15.11 -16.24 3.08
CA ILE A 83 -13.76 -15.69 2.89
C ILE A 83 -13.66 -14.27 3.49
N ARG A 84 -14.74 -13.47 3.41
CA ARG A 84 -14.83 -12.16 4.07
C ARG A 84 -14.71 -12.29 5.60
N GLU A 85 -15.39 -13.25 6.21
CA GLU A 85 -15.28 -13.53 7.64
C GLU A 85 -13.85 -13.90 8.04
N VAL A 86 -13.17 -14.73 7.25
CA VAL A 86 -11.76 -15.07 7.49
C VAL A 86 -10.87 -13.82 7.41
N ALA A 87 -11.06 -12.97 6.39
CA ALA A 87 -10.30 -11.74 6.26
C ALA A 87 -10.51 -10.79 7.45
N LEU A 88 -11.75 -10.64 7.92
CA LEU A 88 -12.07 -9.84 9.10
C LEU A 88 -11.47 -10.44 10.39
N ALA A 89 -11.50 -11.76 10.53
CA ALA A 89 -10.96 -12.44 11.72
C ALA A 89 -9.44 -12.29 11.87
N ILE A 90 -8.72 -12.08 10.77
CA ILE A 90 -7.27 -11.79 10.78
C ILE A 90 -6.97 -10.28 10.78
N GLY A 91 -7.97 -9.43 11.04
CA GLY A 91 -7.80 -7.98 11.11
C GLY A 91 -7.67 -7.26 9.77
N ALA A 92 -7.88 -7.96 8.65
CA ALA A 92 -7.80 -7.38 7.31
C ALA A 92 -9.11 -6.73 6.87
N LEU A 93 -9.06 -5.95 5.81
CA LEU A 93 -10.17 -5.18 5.24
C LEU A 93 -10.62 -5.82 3.93
N PRO A 94 -11.71 -6.62 3.93
CA PRO A 94 -12.14 -7.33 2.73
C PRO A 94 -12.72 -6.39 1.67
N LEU A 95 -12.27 -6.54 0.43
CA LEU A 95 -12.79 -5.86 -0.74
C LEU A 95 -13.01 -6.88 -1.87
N VAL A 96 -14.23 -6.93 -2.39
CA VAL A 96 -14.57 -7.84 -3.50
C VAL A 96 -14.37 -7.12 -4.82
N LEU A 97 -13.59 -7.69 -5.72
CA LEU A 97 -13.33 -7.18 -7.07
C LEU A 97 -13.41 -8.31 -8.11
N ASP A 98 -13.67 -7.94 -9.36
CA ASP A 98 -13.38 -8.82 -10.49
C ASP A 98 -11.87 -9.05 -10.62
N TYR A 99 -11.45 -10.25 -10.99
CA TYR A 99 -10.03 -10.59 -11.03
C TYR A 99 -9.24 -9.87 -12.14
N HIS A 100 -9.89 -9.44 -13.21
CA HIS A 100 -9.27 -8.60 -14.25
C HIS A 100 -9.07 -7.17 -13.75
N GLU A 101 -10.10 -6.62 -13.07
CA GLU A 101 -10.01 -5.31 -12.43
C GLU A 101 -8.91 -5.30 -11.36
N HIS A 102 -8.83 -6.37 -10.57
CA HIS A 102 -7.75 -6.57 -9.61
C HIS A 102 -6.38 -6.50 -10.28
N ASP A 103 -6.12 -7.35 -11.29
CA ASP A 103 -4.81 -7.46 -11.93
C ASP A 103 -4.40 -6.17 -12.65
N PHE A 104 -5.35 -5.44 -13.24
CA PHE A 104 -5.09 -4.12 -13.81
C PHE A 104 -4.75 -3.08 -12.73
N SER A 105 -5.50 -3.08 -11.62
CA SER A 105 -5.28 -2.15 -10.50
C SER A 105 -3.91 -2.37 -9.85
N VAL A 106 -3.55 -3.61 -9.52
CA VAL A 106 -2.24 -3.90 -8.92
C VAL A 106 -1.10 -3.67 -9.90
N ALA A 107 -1.31 -3.83 -11.20
CA ALA A 107 -0.33 -3.44 -12.21
C ALA A 107 -0.03 -1.93 -12.14
N ALA A 108 -1.05 -1.09 -11.94
CA ALA A 108 -0.90 0.37 -11.88
C ALA A 108 -0.25 0.85 -10.57
N ILE A 109 -0.68 0.30 -9.41
CA ILE A 109 -0.30 0.84 -8.10
C ILE A 109 0.87 0.09 -7.44
N SER A 110 1.27 -1.05 -7.98
CA SER A 110 2.34 -1.89 -7.42
C SER A 110 3.37 -2.29 -8.48
N HIS A 111 2.95 -3.00 -9.55
CA HIS A 111 3.92 -3.61 -10.47
C HIS A 111 4.69 -2.59 -11.28
N LEU A 112 4.02 -1.63 -11.90
CA LEU A 112 4.68 -0.53 -12.63
C LEU A 112 5.58 0.31 -11.70
N PRO A 113 5.16 0.73 -10.51
CA PRO A 113 6.04 1.42 -9.56
C PRO A 113 7.33 0.68 -9.25
N HIS A 114 7.30 -0.65 -9.06
CA HIS A 114 8.51 -1.43 -8.80
C HIS A 114 9.46 -1.46 -10.02
N LEU A 115 8.92 -1.60 -11.23
CA LEU A 115 9.72 -1.54 -12.45
C LEU A 115 10.35 -0.15 -12.65
N VAL A 116 9.59 0.92 -12.38
CA VAL A 116 10.08 2.29 -12.45
C VAL A 116 11.18 2.54 -11.40
N ALA A 117 10.96 2.11 -10.16
CA ALA A 117 11.96 2.24 -9.10
C ALA A 117 13.27 1.51 -9.44
N SER A 118 13.18 0.28 -9.94
CA SER A 118 14.35 -0.50 -10.35
C SER A 118 15.06 0.13 -11.56
N SER A 119 14.31 0.61 -12.54
CA SER A 119 14.86 1.32 -13.69
C SER A 119 15.57 2.63 -13.29
N LEU A 120 14.98 3.38 -12.34
CA LEU A 120 15.59 4.62 -11.83
C LEU A 120 16.89 4.35 -11.07
N VAL A 121 16.97 3.30 -10.28
CA VAL A 121 18.21 2.88 -9.61
C VAL A 121 19.29 2.52 -10.64
N ASN A 122 18.92 1.72 -11.65
CA ASN A 122 19.86 1.34 -12.71
C ASN A 122 20.33 2.56 -13.51
N LEU A 123 19.44 3.50 -13.83
CA LEU A 123 19.81 4.75 -14.49
C LEU A 123 20.87 5.53 -13.70
N VAL A 124 20.70 5.65 -12.39
CA VAL A 124 21.69 6.32 -11.52
C VAL A 124 23.00 5.54 -11.48
N HIS A 125 22.94 4.22 -11.31
CA HIS A 125 24.12 3.35 -11.30
C HIS A 125 24.94 3.47 -12.58
N ASP A 126 24.29 3.46 -13.74
CA ASP A 126 24.95 3.47 -15.05
C ASP A 126 25.54 4.84 -15.41
N ASN A 127 25.05 5.92 -14.78
CA ASN A 127 25.52 7.29 -15.01
C ASN A 127 26.40 7.84 -13.87
N ASP A 128 26.62 7.07 -12.80
CA ASP A 128 27.45 7.56 -11.69
C ASP A 128 28.93 7.59 -12.05
N SER A 129 29.63 8.52 -11.43
CA SER A 129 31.07 8.65 -11.58
C SER A 129 31.82 7.54 -10.83
N LYS A 130 33.14 7.38 -11.12
CA LYS A 130 34.01 6.46 -10.37
C LYS A 130 34.08 6.79 -8.88
N ASP A 131 33.83 8.05 -8.52
CA ASP A 131 33.84 8.55 -7.15
C ASP A 131 32.47 8.37 -6.45
N GLU A 132 31.50 7.70 -7.12
CA GLU A 132 30.14 7.40 -6.61
C GLU A 132 29.42 8.66 -6.12
N ILE A 133 29.50 9.78 -6.84
CA ILE A 133 28.96 11.07 -6.41
C ILE A 133 27.43 11.01 -6.31
N MET A 134 26.74 10.44 -7.31
CA MET A 134 25.26 10.32 -7.27
C MET A 134 24.81 9.46 -6.11
N LYS A 135 25.46 8.32 -5.87
CA LYS A 135 25.20 7.42 -4.75
C LYS A 135 25.37 8.11 -3.39
N ARG A 136 26.43 8.94 -3.25
CA ARG A 136 26.71 9.70 -2.03
C ARG A 136 25.71 10.83 -1.80
N LEU A 137 25.24 11.47 -2.86
CA LEU A 137 24.26 12.56 -2.81
C LEU A 137 22.81 12.06 -2.73
N ALA A 138 22.55 10.77 -2.93
CA ALA A 138 21.21 10.19 -2.84
C ALA A 138 20.58 10.45 -1.45
N ALA A 139 19.67 11.41 -1.41
CA ALA A 139 18.96 11.84 -0.21
C ALA A 139 17.60 11.14 -0.03
N GLY A 140 16.82 11.57 0.97
CA GLY A 140 15.58 10.94 1.36
C GLY A 140 14.60 10.69 0.20
N GLY A 141 14.29 11.69 -0.61
CA GLY A 141 13.36 11.54 -1.73
C GLY A 141 13.73 10.43 -2.72
N PHE A 142 15.01 10.33 -3.11
CA PHE A 142 15.46 9.23 -3.98
C PHE A 142 15.36 7.87 -3.28
N LYS A 143 15.79 7.79 -2.01
CA LYS A 143 15.74 6.55 -1.22
C LYS A 143 14.30 6.09 -0.99
N ASP A 144 13.37 7.00 -0.74
CA ASP A 144 11.97 6.68 -0.51
C ASP A 144 11.31 6.13 -1.77
N ILE A 145 11.48 6.78 -2.92
CA ILE A 145 10.92 6.32 -4.21
C ILE A 145 11.52 4.98 -4.63
N THR A 146 12.83 4.77 -4.38
CA THR A 146 13.54 3.57 -4.83
C THR A 146 13.61 2.45 -3.80
N ARG A 147 13.08 2.63 -2.60
CA ARG A 147 13.09 1.61 -1.53
C ARG A 147 12.61 0.25 -2.00
N ILE A 148 11.55 0.23 -2.80
CA ILE A 148 10.93 -0.99 -3.33
C ILE A 148 11.79 -1.71 -4.39
N ALA A 149 12.83 -1.09 -4.93
CA ALA A 149 13.76 -1.73 -5.86
C ALA A 149 14.60 -2.85 -5.21
N SER A 150 14.64 -2.91 -3.87
CA SER A 150 15.34 -3.96 -3.11
C SER A 150 14.54 -5.24 -2.88
N SER A 151 13.41 -5.39 -3.55
CA SER A 151 12.51 -6.54 -3.42
C SER A 151 13.09 -7.81 -4.08
N SER A 152 12.53 -8.98 -3.73
CA SER A 152 12.99 -10.29 -4.22
C SER A 152 12.92 -10.41 -5.76
N PRO A 153 14.03 -10.65 -6.46
CA PRO A 153 14.02 -10.80 -7.92
C PRO A 153 13.15 -11.96 -8.41
N VAL A 154 13.16 -13.09 -7.71
CA VAL A 154 12.37 -14.28 -8.06
C VAL A 154 10.87 -14.00 -8.00
N MET A 155 10.43 -13.32 -6.94
CA MET A 155 9.03 -12.95 -6.79
C MET A 155 8.60 -11.97 -7.89
N TRP A 156 9.41 -10.97 -8.19
CA TRP A 156 9.09 -9.94 -9.18
C TRP A 156 9.13 -10.46 -10.60
N GLU A 157 10.05 -11.40 -10.94
CA GLU A 157 10.02 -12.13 -12.20
C GLU A 157 8.65 -12.81 -12.40
N GLN A 158 8.18 -13.56 -11.40
CA GLN A 158 6.89 -14.26 -11.46
C GLN A 158 5.72 -13.29 -11.60
N ILE A 159 5.68 -12.21 -10.83
CA ILE A 159 4.63 -11.19 -10.91
C ILE A 159 4.61 -10.56 -12.31
N CYS A 160 5.76 -10.16 -12.85
CA CYS A 160 5.84 -9.57 -14.18
C CYS A 160 5.39 -10.53 -15.27
N MET A 161 5.74 -11.82 -15.17
CA MET A 161 5.36 -12.82 -16.17
C MET A 161 3.89 -13.22 -16.09
N THR A 162 3.27 -13.18 -14.90
CA THR A 162 1.85 -13.53 -14.72
C THR A 162 0.89 -12.36 -14.94
N ASN A 163 1.38 -11.11 -15.00
CA ASN A 163 0.56 -9.92 -15.27
C ASN A 163 1.12 -9.07 -16.44
N THR A 164 1.79 -9.69 -17.38
CA THR A 164 2.54 -9.04 -18.47
C THR A 164 1.68 -8.08 -19.29
N GLU A 165 0.48 -8.46 -19.68
CA GLU A 165 -0.38 -7.66 -20.57
C GLU A 165 -0.79 -6.32 -19.95
N ASN A 166 -1.21 -6.34 -18.67
CA ASN A 166 -1.59 -5.15 -17.93
C ASN A 166 -0.37 -4.25 -17.68
N ILE A 167 0.76 -4.85 -17.28
CA ILE A 167 2.01 -4.13 -17.08
C ILE A 167 2.48 -3.45 -18.35
N LEU A 168 2.49 -4.15 -19.49
CA LEU A 168 2.89 -3.57 -20.77
C LEU A 168 1.98 -2.43 -21.19
N THR A 169 0.67 -2.57 -20.99
CA THR A 169 -0.30 -1.53 -21.31
C THR A 169 0.00 -0.25 -20.51
N LEU A 170 0.21 -0.38 -19.22
CA LEU A 170 0.49 0.75 -18.34
C LEU A 170 1.90 1.32 -18.55
N LEU A 171 2.89 0.48 -18.77
CA LEU A 171 4.27 0.91 -19.05
C LEU A 171 4.35 1.74 -20.34
N LYS A 172 3.64 1.33 -21.40
CA LYS A 172 3.58 2.13 -22.64
C LYS A 172 2.92 3.48 -22.42
N ARG A 173 1.86 3.56 -21.61
CA ARG A 173 1.23 4.84 -21.24
C ARG A 173 2.18 5.71 -20.42
N TYR A 174 2.94 5.11 -19.54
CA TYR A 174 3.93 5.81 -18.72
C TYR A 174 5.10 6.35 -19.58
N ILE A 175 5.58 5.56 -20.53
CA ILE A 175 6.60 6.01 -21.51
C ILE A 175 6.08 7.22 -22.30
N ALA A 176 4.87 7.17 -22.83
CA ALA A 176 4.27 8.29 -23.54
C ALA A 176 4.13 9.55 -22.64
N SER A 177 3.84 9.36 -21.36
CA SER A 177 3.83 10.48 -20.41
C SER A 177 5.23 11.09 -20.20
N LEU A 178 6.28 10.26 -20.13
CA LEU A 178 7.66 10.74 -20.03
C LEU A 178 8.10 11.46 -21.31
N GLU A 179 7.73 10.95 -22.49
CA GLU A 179 7.99 11.60 -23.78
C GLU A 179 7.32 12.99 -23.84
N SER A 180 6.09 13.12 -23.37
CA SER A 180 5.41 14.40 -23.25
C SER A 180 6.10 15.38 -22.30
N ILE A 181 6.69 14.89 -21.21
CA ILE A 181 7.50 15.72 -20.31
C ILE A 181 8.79 16.18 -21.01
N CYS A 182 9.47 15.32 -21.78
CA CYS A 182 10.63 15.69 -22.57
C CYS A 182 10.28 16.80 -23.55
N ASP A 183 9.20 16.64 -24.32
CA ASP A 183 8.72 17.67 -25.26
C ASP A 183 8.44 19.02 -24.58
N THR A 184 7.76 18.97 -23.43
CA THR A 184 7.48 20.16 -22.62
C THR A 184 8.77 20.88 -22.18
N LEU A 185 9.80 20.13 -21.79
CA LEU A 185 11.09 20.68 -21.36
C LEU A 185 11.86 21.25 -22.56
N GLU A 186 11.86 20.58 -23.69
CA GLU A 186 12.50 21.05 -24.93
C GLU A 186 11.93 22.40 -25.41
N HIS A 187 10.61 22.59 -25.24
CA HIS A 187 9.94 23.84 -25.56
C HIS A 187 9.99 24.88 -24.43
N HIS A 188 10.66 24.60 -23.31
CA HIS A 188 10.72 25.48 -22.14
C HIS A 188 9.34 25.95 -21.62
N ASP A 189 8.28 25.11 -21.75
CA ASP A 189 6.95 25.43 -21.26
C ASP A 189 6.83 25.24 -19.74
N GLY A 190 7.30 26.24 -19.00
CA GLY A 190 7.21 26.25 -17.53
C GLY A 190 5.77 26.20 -17.01
N SER A 191 4.78 26.70 -17.79
CA SER A 191 3.39 26.65 -17.38
C SER A 191 2.81 25.24 -17.44
N ALA A 192 3.20 24.43 -18.42
CA ALA A 192 2.81 23.02 -18.51
C ALA A 192 3.46 22.21 -17.37
N ILE A 193 4.73 22.44 -17.06
CA ILE A 193 5.40 21.81 -15.93
C ILE A 193 4.69 22.16 -14.61
N TYR A 194 4.38 23.45 -14.40
CA TYR A 194 3.65 23.87 -13.19
C TYR A 194 2.31 23.13 -13.04
N ARG A 195 1.49 23.09 -14.10
CA ARG A 195 0.21 22.39 -14.07
C ARG A 195 0.36 20.91 -13.78
N MET A 196 1.34 20.23 -14.35
CA MET A 196 1.60 18.82 -14.11
C MET A 196 1.84 18.54 -12.61
N PHE A 197 2.70 19.34 -11.96
CA PHE A 197 2.96 19.19 -10.53
C PHE A 197 1.74 19.55 -9.66
N GLU A 198 1.00 20.59 -10.02
CA GLU A 198 -0.20 21.01 -9.31
C GLU A 198 -1.28 19.91 -9.34
N GLU A 199 -1.55 19.35 -10.52
CA GLU A 199 -2.56 18.30 -10.71
C GLU A 199 -2.17 17.00 -9.98
N SER A 200 -0.93 16.56 -10.12
CA SER A 200 -0.43 15.37 -9.42
C SER A 200 -0.45 15.56 -7.91
N GLY A 201 -0.09 16.73 -7.40
CA GLY A 201 -0.15 17.08 -5.98
C GLY A 201 -1.58 17.06 -5.44
N LYS A 202 -2.54 17.65 -6.17
CA LYS A 202 -3.97 17.59 -5.81
C LYS A 202 -4.48 16.16 -5.74
N TYR A 203 -4.16 15.34 -6.75
CA TYR A 203 -4.58 13.93 -6.77
C TYR A 203 -3.92 13.14 -5.66
N ARG A 204 -2.61 13.29 -5.43
CA ARG A 204 -1.88 12.61 -4.35
C ARG A 204 -2.46 12.95 -2.96
N SER A 205 -2.84 14.22 -2.75
CA SER A 205 -3.44 14.68 -1.50
C SER A 205 -4.86 14.14 -1.26
N SER A 206 -5.52 13.67 -2.32
CA SER A 206 -6.85 13.04 -2.20
C SER A 206 -6.79 11.55 -1.80
N PHE A 207 -5.59 10.95 -1.80
CA PHE A 207 -5.47 9.55 -1.39
C PHE A 207 -5.85 9.40 0.09
N PRO A 208 -6.68 8.39 0.42
CA PRO A 208 -6.95 8.10 1.81
C PRO A 208 -5.62 7.78 2.51
N ASN A 209 -5.39 8.34 3.68
CA ASN A 209 -4.24 7.99 4.50
C ASN A 209 -4.29 6.50 4.81
N LEU A 210 -3.42 5.71 4.17
CA LEU A 210 -3.35 4.26 4.33
C LEU A 210 -2.97 3.90 5.76
N GLY A 211 -3.84 3.26 6.40
CA GLY A 211 -3.93 2.85 7.79
C GLY A 211 -5.39 2.70 8.18
N ARG A 212 -6.33 2.98 7.22
CA ARG A 212 -7.76 3.01 7.50
C ARG A 212 -8.53 2.43 6.33
N GLY A 213 -9.29 1.39 6.61
CA GLY A 213 -10.29 0.84 5.73
C GLY A 213 -11.34 1.87 5.30
N PRO A 214 -12.28 1.49 4.43
CA PRO A 214 -13.24 2.39 3.83
C PRO A 214 -14.05 3.13 4.90
N ILE A 215 -13.88 4.46 4.92
CA ILE A 215 -14.79 5.43 5.56
C ILE A 215 -14.92 5.31 7.09
N GLU A 216 -13.82 5.34 7.83
CA GLU A 216 -13.87 5.99 9.14
C GLU A 216 -13.28 7.40 9.01
N ARG A 217 -14.05 8.43 9.43
CA ARG A 217 -13.54 9.80 9.51
C ARG A 217 -12.23 9.81 10.27
N ASP A 218 -11.21 10.47 9.70
CA ASP A 218 -9.92 10.61 10.35
C ASP A 218 -10.02 11.62 11.50
N TYR A 219 -10.20 11.08 12.68
CA TYR A 219 -10.16 11.89 13.90
C TYR A 219 -8.72 12.08 14.34
N SER A 220 -7.96 12.92 13.64
CA SER A 220 -6.56 13.18 13.92
C SER A 220 -6.26 14.68 14.05
N PHE A 221 -5.12 14.97 14.66
CA PHE A 221 -4.44 16.26 14.63
C PHE A 221 -2.93 16.02 14.71
N SER A 222 -2.16 17.04 14.34
CA SER A 222 -0.71 17.03 14.53
C SER A 222 -0.34 17.85 15.76
N VAL A 223 0.71 17.42 16.44
CA VAL A 223 1.25 18.08 17.64
C VAL A 223 2.68 18.46 17.36
N ASP A 224 3.03 19.70 17.68
CA ASP A 224 4.42 20.11 17.66
C ASP A 224 5.14 19.55 18.90
N VAL A 225 6.15 18.72 18.66
CA VAL A 225 6.96 18.11 19.72
C VAL A 225 8.43 18.30 19.43
N LEU A 226 9.20 18.59 20.46
CA LEU A 226 10.65 18.68 20.38
C LEU A 226 11.24 17.29 20.08
N ASP A 227 12.27 17.25 19.25
CA ASP A 227 13.02 16.03 18.96
C ASP A 227 14.02 15.75 20.09
N GLU A 228 13.48 15.34 21.24
CA GLU A 228 14.22 15.03 22.46
C GLU A 228 13.81 13.68 23.02
N PRO A 229 14.73 12.95 23.68
CA PRO A 229 14.40 11.71 24.36
C PRO A 229 13.27 11.90 25.38
N GLY A 230 12.19 11.12 25.21
CA GLY A 230 11.05 11.15 26.12
C GLY A 230 9.86 11.99 25.68
N SER A 231 9.98 12.88 24.70
CA SER A 231 8.89 13.76 24.25
C SER A 231 7.61 13.00 23.89
N ILE A 232 7.71 11.93 23.10
CA ILE A 232 6.57 11.06 22.75
C ILE A 232 6.04 10.32 23.98
N SER A 233 6.93 9.86 24.86
CA SER A 233 6.55 9.12 26.07
C SER A 233 5.74 9.98 27.03
N VAL A 234 6.15 11.24 27.26
CA VAL A 234 5.43 12.20 28.10
C VAL A 234 4.04 12.48 27.53
N LEU A 235 3.94 12.75 26.24
CA LEU A 235 2.66 12.99 25.56
C LEU A 235 1.74 11.76 25.66
N SER A 236 2.26 10.57 25.42
CA SER A 236 1.51 9.33 25.55
C SER A 236 1.03 9.08 26.99
N ALA A 237 1.86 9.41 27.99
CA ALA A 237 1.49 9.29 29.40
C ALA A 237 0.36 10.26 29.78
N ILE A 238 0.36 11.48 29.27
CA ILE A 238 -0.71 12.47 29.48
C ILE A 238 -2.05 11.93 28.96
N LEU A 239 -2.08 11.38 27.74
CA LEU A 239 -3.27 10.79 27.15
C LEU A 239 -3.75 9.56 27.93
N ALA A 240 -2.83 8.68 28.28
CA ALA A 240 -3.09 7.45 29.04
C ALA A 240 -3.66 7.74 30.43
N ALA A 241 -3.17 8.77 31.13
CA ALA A 241 -3.65 9.18 32.46
C ALA A 241 -5.13 9.60 32.46
N LYS A 242 -5.67 10.01 31.30
CA LYS A 242 -7.08 10.33 31.09
C LYS A 242 -7.87 9.20 30.42
N GLY A 243 -7.26 8.02 30.22
CA GLY A 243 -7.91 6.88 29.59
C GLY A 243 -8.22 7.11 28.11
N ILE A 244 -7.47 7.99 27.44
CA ILE A 244 -7.65 8.26 26.01
C ILE A 244 -6.80 7.28 25.20
N SER A 245 -7.46 6.38 24.51
CA SER A 245 -6.80 5.42 23.61
C SER A 245 -6.42 6.10 22.29
N VAL A 246 -5.17 5.92 21.90
CA VAL A 246 -4.64 6.37 20.61
C VAL A 246 -4.77 5.23 19.59
N LYS A 247 -5.31 5.53 18.41
CA LYS A 247 -5.45 4.57 17.31
C LYS A 247 -4.15 4.41 16.54
N ASN A 248 -3.48 5.52 16.26
CA ASN A 248 -2.19 5.55 15.58
C ASN A 248 -1.40 6.80 15.98
N MET A 249 -0.07 6.70 15.95
CA MET A 249 0.84 7.78 16.19
C MET A 249 2.00 7.68 15.21
N GLY A 250 2.28 8.75 14.47
CA GLY A 250 3.31 8.75 13.43
C GLY A 250 4.05 10.07 13.37
N ILE A 251 5.35 10.02 13.09
CA ILE A 251 6.17 11.21 12.88
C ILE A 251 6.07 11.61 11.42
N ASN A 252 5.64 12.85 11.16
CA ASN A 252 5.68 13.46 9.84
C ASN A 252 7.06 14.12 9.67
N HIS A 253 7.79 13.69 8.64
CA HIS A 253 9.09 14.27 8.29
C HIS A 253 9.00 15.57 7.47
N SER A 254 7.81 16.15 7.33
CA SER A 254 7.66 17.45 6.69
C SER A 254 8.28 18.53 7.58
N ARG A 255 9.23 19.27 7.02
CA ARG A 255 9.86 20.43 7.65
C ARG A 255 9.25 21.74 7.13
N GLU A 256 8.03 21.68 6.56
CA GLU A 256 7.32 22.88 6.15
C GLU A 256 6.81 23.63 7.39
N GLU A 257 6.97 24.95 7.40
CA GLU A 257 6.55 25.81 8.50
C GLU A 257 5.05 25.61 8.77
N GLY A 258 4.70 25.22 9.99
CA GLY A 258 3.33 25.11 10.49
C GLY A 258 2.77 23.68 10.60
N GLU A 259 3.51 22.64 10.25
CA GLU A 259 3.11 21.25 10.49
C GLU A 259 3.79 20.67 11.73
N GLY A 260 2.98 20.21 12.70
CA GLY A 260 3.49 19.51 13.87
C GLY A 260 4.15 18.20 13.53
N ALA A 261 5.27 17.89 14.17
CA ALA A 261 6.09 16.73 13.87
C ALA A 261 5.41 15.39 14.19
N LEU A 262 4.41 15.35 15.08
CA LEU A 262 3.76 14.12 15.55
C LEU A 262 2.27 14.12 15.22
N ARG A 263 1.83 13.25 14.32
CA ARG A 263 0.41 13.05 14.03
C ARG A 263 -0.18 11.98 14.94
N ILE A 264 -1.32 12.29 15.57
CA ILE A 264 -2.04 11.38 16.46
C ILE A 264 -3.45 11.19 15.94
N SER A 265 -3.91 9.93 15.91
CA SER A 265 -5.23 9.54 15.45
C SER A 265 -6.00 8.81 16.53
N PHE A 266 -7.31 8.99 16.54
CA PHE A 266 -8.23 8.48 17.56
C PHE A 266 -9.36 7.66 16.91
N TYR A 267 -9.99 6.78 17.70
CA TYR A 267 -11.09 5.95 17.22
C TYR A 267 -12.40 6.74 17.04
N LYS A 268 -12.58 7.87 17.77
CA LYS A 268 -13.81 8.66 17.78
C LYS A 268 -13.51 10.16 17.85
N GLU A 269 -14.43 10.96 17.33
CA GLU A 269 -14.32 12.42 17.29
C GLU A 269 -14.33 13.06 18.69
N ASP A 270 -15.16 12.53 19.58
CA ASP A 270 -15.21 12.96 20.98
C ASP A 270 -13.86 12.78 21.67
N LYS A 271 -13.21 11.63 21.47
CA LYS A 271 -11.87 11.34 22.02
C LYS A 271 -10.76 12.19 21.41
N LYS A 272 -10.84 12.51 20.12
CA LYS A 272 -9.94 13.48 19.48
C LYS A 272 -10.10 14.86 20.13
N ASN A 273 -11.33 15.32 20.34
CA ASN A 273 -11.59 16.64 20.91
C ASN A 273 -11.14 16.72 22.38
N GLU A 274 -11.43 15.69 23.17
CA GLU A 274 -10.96 15.55 24.56
C GLU A 274 -9.41 15.57 24.64
N ALA A 275 -8.74 14.83 23.75
CA ALA A 275 -7.29 14.81 23.66
C ALA A 275 -6.71 16.18 23.27
N ALA A 276 -7.35 16.86 22.31
CA ALA A 276 -6.91 18.19 21.87
C ALA A 276 -6.99 19.22 23.01
N GLU A 277 -8.08 19.23 23.77
CA GLU A 277 -8.22 20.12 24.93
C GLU A 277 -7.19 19.80 26.02
N LEU A 278 -7.00 18.51 26.31
CA LEU A 278 -6.02 18.05 27.30
C LEU A 278 -4.60 18.47 26.93
N LEU A 279 -4.18 18.23 25.68
CA LEU A 279 -2.82 18.59 25.25
C LEU A 279 -2.59 20.10 25.21
N ARG A 280 -3.59 20.90 24.80
CA ARG A 280 -3.52 22.36 24.90
C ARG A 280 -3.36 22.83 26.33
N SER A 281 -4.04 22.19 27.29
CA SER A 281 -3.89 22.53 28.72
C SER A 281 -2.49 22.23 29.28
N HIS A 282 -1.73 21.38 28.58
CA HIS A 282 -0.33 21.07 28.85
C HIS A 282 0.64 21.87 27.97
N ASN A 283 0.17 22.94 27.32
CA ASN A 283 0.95 23.85 26.47
C ASN A 283 1.47 23.24 25.16
N TYR A 284 0.87 22.14 24.68
CA TYR A 284 1.19 21.63 23.34
C TYR A 284 0.50 22.46 22.26
N VAL A 285 1.25 22.76 21.20
CA VAL A 285 0.72 23.41 19.99
C VAL A 285 0.15 22.33 19.07
N LEU A 286 -1.12 22.50 18.65
CA LEU A 286 -1.80 21.57 17.77
C LEU A 286 -2.04 22.22 16.41
N THR A 287 -1.75 21.49 15.35
CA THR A 287 -2.03 21.85 13.95
C THR A 287 -3.03 20.87 13.33
N LYS A 288 -3.72 21.27 12.26
CA LYS A 288 -4.75 20.44 11.59
C LYS A 288 -4.15 19.32 10.77
#